data_2ab81eb8b4cea2b77702bb0e5ac439c5
#
_entry.id   2ab81eb8b4cea2b77702bb0e5ac439c5
#
_cell.length_a   1.000
_cell.length_b   1.000
_cell.length_c   1.000
_cell.angle_alpha   90.00
_cell.angle_beta   90.00
_cell.angle_gamma   90.00
#
_symmetry.space_group_name_H-M   'P 1'
#
loop_
_entity.id
_entity.type
_entity.pdbx_description
1 polymer ?
#
loop_
_entity_poly.entity_id
_entity_poly.type
_entity_poly.pdbx_seq_one_letter_code
_entity_poly.pdbx_strand_id
1 'polypeptide(L)'
;MSFVPLRKDLSVTSGKLQDLHLNLKSEDGKYIMSGNVGFKGLTGTYKRGNTIYNITDGTGRIMLNNDQIVISRSSWRVNDQVTKINGLVTLGKDEEYLNLNVVADKVDLEAITDVGVSGIVGGRAHIGGTTVAPRVDATIASDGISYNGYYIDRLQGDIVYDNGLVRTDDVRLSVGEGSAKVKGQYVVDTGDFDATIKIQNLPLGTFTKDMI
;
A
#
# COMPACT_ATOMS: atom_id res chain seq x y z
N MET A 1 5.12 -1.37 -32.32
CA MET A 1 4.78 -0.34 -31.30
C MET A 1 4.01 -1.07 -30.23
N SER A 2 4.69 -1.48 -29.16
CA SER A 2 4.00 -2.04 -28.00
C SER A 2 3.64 -0.85 -27.10
N PHE A 3 2.43 -0.30 -27.28
CA PHE A 3 1.85 0.51 -26.22
C PHE A 3 1.80 -0.38 -24.99
N VAL A 4 2.30 0.09 -23.85
CA VAL A 4 2.07 -0.57 -22.57
C VAL A 4 0.56 -0.80 -22.50
N PRO A 5 0.06 -2.02 -22.56
CA PRO A 5 -1.37 -2.24 -22.48
C PRO A 5 -1.76 -1.73 -21.09
N LEU A 6 -2.68 -0.75 -21.04
CA LEU A 6 -3.40 -0.45 -19.81
C LEU A 6 -3.84 -1.82 -19.28
N ARG A 7 -3.34 -2.17 -18.09
CA ARG A 7 -3.63 -3.49 -17.50
C ARG A 7 -5.15 -3.65 -17.54
N LYS A 8 -5.63 -4.83 -17.92
CA LYS A 8 -7.07 -5.12 -18.10
C LYS A 8 -7.88 -4.90 -16.81
N ASP A 9 -7.18 -4.80 -15.70
CA ASP A 9 -7.67 -4.60 -14.34
C ASP A 9 -7.76 -3.11 -13.91
N LEU A 10 -7.22 -2.18 -14.72
CA LEU A 10 -7.29 -0.73 -14.47
C LEU A 10 -8.18 -0.06 -15.51
N SER A 11 -9.22 0.62 -15.04
CA SER A 11 -10.11 1.45 -15.87
C SER A 11 -10.01 2.91 -15.43
N VAL A 12 -9.77 3.82 -16.38
CA VAL A 12 -9.82 5.27 -16.15
C VAL A 12 -11.08 5.80 -16.77
N THR A 13 -11.95 6.43 -15.99
CA THR A 13 -13.27 6.90 -16.41
C THR A 13 -13.34 8.40 -16.63
N SER A 14 -12.54 9.18 -15.91
CA SER A 14 -12.50 10.65 -16.06
C SER A 14 -11.18 11.24 -15.59
N GLY A 15 -10.97 12.52 -15.84
CA GLY A 15 -9.82 13.31 -15.42
C GLY A 15 -9.28 14.21 -16.51
N LYS A 16 -8.28 15.00 -16.18
CA LYS A 16 -7.60 15.93 -17.11
C LYS A 16 -6.11 15.66 -17.11
N LEU A 17 -5.52 15.59 -18.29
CA LEU A 17 -4.08 15.66 -18.47
C LEU A 17 -3.69 17.15 -18.59
N GLN A 18 -2.58 17.50 -17.97
CA GLN A 18 -2.04 18.86 -17.93
C GLN A 18 -0.56 18.82 -18.31
N ASP A 19 -0.09 19.88 -18.96
CA ASP A 19 1.33 20.06 -19.28
C ASP A 19 1.99 18.85 -19.94
N LEU A 20 1.30 18.25 -20.92
CA LEU A 20 1.81 17.09 -21.64
C LEU A 20 2.92 17.53 -22.62
N HIS A 21 4.14 17.08 -22.37
CA HIS A 21 5.27 17.19 -23.27
C HIS A 21 5.86 15.79 -23.50
N LEU A 22 5.89 15.36 -24.76
CA LEU A 22 6.48 14.08 -25.14
C LEU A 22 7.48 14.32 -26.27
N ASN A 23 8.69 13.80 -26.09
CA ASN A 23 9.72 13.70 -27.12
C ASN A 23 9.89 12.24 -27.50
N LEU A 24 9.80 11.97 -28.77
CA LEU A 24 10.05 10.66 -29.34
C LEU A 24 11.21 10.76 -30.33
N LYS A 25 12.26 10.01 -30.10
CA LYS A 25 13.42 9.90 -30.99
C LYS A 25 13.59 8.45 -31.44
N SER A 26 14.20 8.25 -32.59
CA SER A 26 14.65 6.95 -33.03
C SER A 26 16.16 7.02 -33.21
N GLU A 27 16.90 6.16 -32.49
CA GLU A 27 18.35 6.01 -32.60
C GLU A 27 18.67 4.52 -32.73
N ASP A 28 19.43 4.14 -33.73
CA ASP A 28 19.85 2.76 -34.00
C ASP A 28 18.68 1.74 -34.02
N GLY A 29 17.54 2.14 -34.60
CA GLY A 29 16.33 1.32 -34.67
C GLY A 29 15.58 1.17 -33.34
N LYS A 30 16.01 1.85 -32.26
CA LYS A 30 15.32 1.90 -30.98
C LYS A 30 14.55 3.21 -30.83
N TYR A 31 13.37 3.13 -30.24
CA TYR A 31 12.58 4.31 -29.89
C TYR A 31 12.92 4.74 -28.45
N ILE A 32 13.32 5.98 -28.31
CA ILE A 32 13.58 6.63 -27.02
C ILE A 32 12.44 7.61 -26.78
N MET A 33 11.74 7.43 -25.67
CA MET A 33 10.65 8.29 -25.27
C MET A 33 11.01 9.03 -23.97
N SER A 34 10.89 10.36 -23.98
CA SER A 34 11.04 11.18 -22.78
C SER A 34 9.95 12.23 -22.73
N GLY A 35 9.65 12.72 -21.53
CA GLY A 35 8.66 13.76 -21.38
C GLY A 35 8.08 13.84 -19.99
N ASN A 36 7.04 14.64 -19.87
CA ASN A 36 6.29 14.74 -18.63
C ASN A 36 4.79 14.94 -18.91
N VAL A 37 3.99 14.52 -17.93
CA VAL A 37 2.55 14.76 -17.92
C VAL A 37 2.09 15.03 -16.49
N GLY A 38 1.38 16.15 -16.32
CA GLY A 38 0.59 16.40 -15.13
C GLY A 38 -0.81 15.80 -15.32
N PHE A 39 -1.44 15.37 -14.23
CA PHE A 39 -2.83 14.93 -14.24
C PHE A 39 -3.58 15.48 -13.04
N LYS A 40 -4.89 15.68 -13.19
CA LYS A 40 -5.76 16.20 -12.14
C LYS A 40 -7.16 15.61 -12.24
N GLY A 41 -7.69 15.20 -11.08
CA GLY A 41 -9.03 14.65 -10.95
C GLY A 41 -9.20 13.33 -11.70
N LEU A 42 -8.12 12.51 -11.82
CA LEU A 42 -8.25 11.19 -12.41
C LEU A 42 -9.15 10.32 -11.53
N THR A 43 -10.10 9.67 -12.19
CA THR A 43 -11.04 8.75 -11.57
C THR A 43 -11.04 7.45 -12.34
N GLY A 44 -11.14 6.34 -11.64
CA GLY A 44 -11.14 5.02 -12.25
C GLY A 44 -11.35 3.92 -11.23
N THR A 45 -11.17 2.70 -11.67
CA THR A 45 -11.25 1.51 -10.82
C THR A 45 -10.08 0.59 -11.08
N TYR A 46 -9.60 -0.05 -10.02
CA TYR A 46 -8.64 -1.14 -10.09
C TYR A 46 -9.28 -2.42 -9.55
N LYS A 47 -9.25 -3.50 -10.34
CA LYS A 47 -9.82 -4.79 -9.96
C LYS A 47 -8.69 -5.78 -9.64
N ARG A 48 -8.73 -6.37 -8.44
CA ARG A 48 -7.82 -7.46 -8.03
C ARG A 48 -8.65 -8.64 -7.54
N GLY A 49 -8.67 -9.72 -8.30
CA GLY A 49 -9.57 -10.85 -8.04
C GLY A 49 -11.04 -10.39 -8.06
N ASN A 50 -11.76 -10.59 -6.97
CA ASN A 50 -13.14 -10.14 -6.81
C ASN A 50 -13.27 -8.73 -6.18
N THR A 51 -12.18 -8.14 -5.70
CA THR A 51 -12.20 -6.83 -5.05
C THR A 51 -12.05 -5.72 -6.08
N ILE A 52 -12.89 -4.69 -5.97
CA ILE A 52 -12.85 -3.47 -6.78
C ILE A 52 -12.43 -2.32 -5.88
N TYR A 53 -11.33 -1.67 -6.24
CA TYR A 53 -10.85 -0.45 -5.60
C TYR A 53 -11.28 0.75 -6.44
N ASN A 54 -12.02 1.66 -5.83
CA ASN A 54 -12.38 2.93 -6.45
C ASN A 54 -11.24 3.92 -6.26
N ILE A 55 -10.79 4.51 -7.35
CA ILE A 55 -9.71 5.50 -7.38
C ILE A 55 -10.32 6.82 -7.83
N THR A 56 -10.20 7.84 -7.00
CA THR A 56 -10.76 9.18 -7.29
C THR A 56 -9.76 10.27 -6.96
N ASP A 57 -10.02 11.48 -7.44
CA ASP A 57 -9.24 12.69 -7.17
C ASP A 57 -7.74 12.58 -7.44
N GLY A 58 -7.36 11.66 -8.33
CA GLY A 58 -5.95 11.46 -8.68
C GLY A 58 -5.31 12.74 -9.22
N THR A 59 -4.28 13.22 -8.54
CA THR A 59 -3.47 14.36 -8.95
C THR A 59 -1.99 14.01 -8.88
N GLY A 60 -1.18 14.57 -9.77
CA GLY A 60 0.24 14.32 -9.72
C GLY A 60 0.96 14.66 -11.03
N ARG A 61 2.22 14.28 -11.06
CA ARG A 61 3.08 14.41 -12.24
C ARG A 61 3.84 13.12 -12.48
N ILE A 62 3.89 12.70 -13.72
CA ILE A 62 4.71 11.60 -14.21
C ILE A 62 5.75 12.17 -15.15
N MET A 63 7.00 11.78 -14.97
CA MET A 63 8.08 12.05 -15.90
C MET A 63 8.55 10.71 -16.51
N LEU A 64 8.72 10.70 -17.81
CA LEU A 64 9.24 9.57 -18.57
C LEU A 64 10.66 9.89 -18.99
N ASN A 65 11.59 9.03 -18.70
CA ASN A 65 12.98 9.17 -19.09
C ASN A 65 13.49 7.81 -19.56
N ASN A 66 13.34 7.56 -20.85
CA ASN A 66 13.68 6.29 -21.50
C ASN A 66 13.01 5.08 -20.84
N ASP A 67 13.73 4.39 -19.99
CA ASP A 67 13.31 3.21 -19.22
C ASP A 67 12.78 3.53 -17.82
N GLN A 68 12.69 4.81 -17.46
CA GLN A 68 12.28 5.23 -16.13
C GLN A 68 10.97 6.01 -16.13
N ILE A 69 10.10 5.67 -15.19
CA ILE A 69 8.87 6.41 -14.88
C ILE A 69 9.01 6.99 -13.48
N VAL A 70 9.16 8.32 -13.38
CA VAL A 70 9.22 9.01 -12.09
C VAL A 70 7.83 9.54 -11.75
N ILE A 71 7.30 9.12 -10.61
CA ILE A 71 6.02 9.58 -10.06
C ILE A 71 6.32 10.62 -8.98
N SER A 72 5.80 11.84 -9.14
CA SER A 72 6.04 12.91 -8.20
C SER A 72 4.78 13.68 -7.84
N ARG A 73 4.70 14.16 -6.58
CA ARG A 73 3.56 14.94 -6.06
C ARG A 73 2.21 14.26 -6.33
N SER A 74 2.19 12.93 -6.25
CA SER A 74 1.01 12.15 -6.56
C SER A 74 0.17 11.92 -5.32
N SER A 75 -1.12 12.22 -5.42
CA SER A 75 -2.12 12.01 -4.38
C SER A 75 -3.39 11.44 -5.00
N TRP A 76 -3.96 10.45 -4.35
CA TRP A 76 -5.11 9.69 -4.80
C TRP A 76 -6.07 9.44 -3.64
N ARG A 77 -7.35 9.26 -3.94
CA ARG A 77 -8.29 8.62 -3.02
C ARG A 77 -8.53 7.20 -3.49
N VAL A 78 -8.26 6.25 -2.62
CA VAL A 78 -8.56 4.82 -2.84
C VAL A 78 -9.64 4.44 -1.83
N ASN A 79 -10.84 4.08 -2.30
CA ASN A 79 -12.02 3.88 -1.45
C ASN A 79 -12.21 5.06 -0.45
N ASP A 80 -12.17 6.30 -0.96
CA ASP A 80 -12.28 7.57 -0.22
C ASP A 80 -11.11 7.91 0.74
N GLN A 81 -10.06 7.12 0.77
CA GLN A 81 -8.91 7.32 1.65
C GLN A 81 -7.73 7.95 0.90
N VAL A 82 -7.21 9.03 1.44
CA VAL A 82 -6.11 9.77 0.80
C VAL A 82 -4.80 8.99 0.91
N THR A 83 -4.24 8.68 -0.25
CA THR A 83 -2.95 8.00 -0.40
C THR A 83 -2.02 8.83 -1.27
N LYS A 84 -0.79 9.04 -0.82
CA LYS A 84 0.26 9.73 -1.56
C LYS A 84 1.28 8.71 -2.04
N ILE A 85 1.68 8.81 -3.30
CA ILE A 85 2.65 7.89 -3.91
C ILE A 85 3.71 8.72 -4.64
N ASN A 86 4.97 8.46 -4.33
CA ASN A 86 6.10 9.06 -5.05
C ASN A 86 7.18 7.99 -5.25
N GLY A 87 7.96 8.15 -6.30
CA GLY A 87 9.09 7.26 -6.52
C GLY A 87 9.38 7.00 -7.98
N LEU A 88 10.01 5.87 -8.22
CA LEU A 88 10.56 5.47 -9.50
C LEU A 88 10.09 4.05 -9.86
N VAL A 89 9.71 3.87 -11.10
CA VAL A 89 9.56 2.55 -11.73
C VAL A 89 10.56 2.47 -12.87
N THR A 90 11.45 1.48 -12.85
CA THR A 90 12.38 1.23 -13.95
C THR A 90 11.83 0.09 -14.80
N LEU A 91 11.63 0.35 -16.07
CA LEU A 91 11.12 -0.63 -17.05
C LEU A 91 12.25 -1.57 -17.43
N GLY A 92 12.16 -2.81 -17.00
CA GLY A 92 13.07 -3.87 -17.43
C GLY A 92 12.56 -4.55 -18.70
N LYS A 93 13.32 -5.53 -19.19
CA LYS A 93 12.96 -6.30 -20.37
C LYS A 93 11.80 -7.26 -20.11
N ASP A 94 11.81 -7.91 -18.96
CA ASP A 94 10.87 -8.96 -18.58
C ASP A 94 9.98 -8.56 -17.40
N GLU A 95 10.45 -7.64 -16.55
CA GLU A 95 9.74 -7.14 -15.36
C GLU A 95 10.12 -5.69 -15.04
N GLU A 96 9.29 -4.99 -14.30
CA GLU A 96 9.55 -3.63 -13.83
C GLU A 96 10.10 -3.66 -12.39
N TYR A 97 11.08 -2.78 -12.12
CA TYR A 97 11.65 -2.58 -10.78
C TYR A 97 11.00 -1.40 -10.09
N LEU A 98 10.62 -1.63 -8.84
CA LEU A 98 9.90 -0.67 -8.02
C LEU A 98 10.82 0.00 -7.00
N ASN A 99 10.65 1.31 -6.83
CA ASN A 99 11.23 2.10 -5.75
C ASN A 99 10.21 3.21 -5.41
N LEU A 100 9.16 2.83 -4.69
CA LEU A 100 8.01 3.69 -4.41
C LEU A 100 7.87 3.95 -2.92
N ASN A 101 7.53 5.18 -2.56
CA ASN A 101 7.13 5.55 -1.22
C ASN A 101 5.63 5.86 -1.22
N VAL A 102 4.92 5.23 -0.30
CA VAL A 102 3.48 5.36 -0.11
C VAL A 102 3.22 5.90 1.28
N VAL A 103 2.34 6.88 1.39
CA VAL A 103 1.87 7.43 2.67
C VAL A 103 0.35 7.46 2.65
N ALA A 104 -0.25 6.87 3.67
CA ALA A 104 -1.69 6.91 3.91
C ALA A 104 -1.92 7.28 5.38
N ASP A 105 -2.42 8.50 5.63
CA ASP A 105 -2.54 9.03 6.98
C ASP A 105 -3.75 8.47 7.74
N LYS A 106 -4.78 8.06 6.99
CA LYS A 106 -6.03 7.53 7.55
C LYS A 106 -6.56 6.44 6.63
N VAL A 107 -6.39 5.19 7.01
CA VAL A 107 -6.94 4.01 6.34
C VAL A 107 -7.99 3.42 7.24
N ASP A 108 -9.25 3.43 6.80
CA ASP A 108 -10.35 2.76 7.48
C ASP A 108 -10.26 1.26 7.19
N LEU A 109 -10.04 0.46 8.23
CA LEU A 109 -9.85 -0.97 8.09
C LEU A 109 -11.13 -1.69 7.67
N GLU A 110 -12.30 -1.21 8.08
CA GLU A 110 -13.58 -1.80 7.66
C GLU A 110 -13.81 -1.67 6.15
N ALA A 111 -13.27 -0.59 5.54
CA ALA A 111 -13.41 -0.36 4.10
C ALA A 111 -12.48 -1.24 3.24
N ILE A 112 -11.48 -1.91 3.83
CA ILE A 112 -10.47 -2.67 3.08
C ILE A 112 -10.38 -4.14 3.48
N THR A 113 -11.01 -4.56 4.57
CA THR A 113 -11.00 -5.95 5.05
C THR A 113 -12.32 -6.31 5.74
N ASP A 114 -12.71 -7.57 5.65
CA ASP A 114 -13.90 -8.18 6.26
C ASP A 114 -13.57 -9.12 7.44
N VAL A 115 -12.32 -9.11 7.92
CA VAL A 115 -11.85 -10.04 8.98
C VAL A 115 -12.21 -9.59 10.41
N GLY A 116 -13.24 -8.75 10.58
CA GLY A 116 -13.70 -8.32 11.91
C GLY A 116 -12.79 -7.30 12.60
N VAL A 117 -11.96 -6.61 11.82
CA VAL A 117 -11.12 -5.50 12.30
C VAL A 117 -11.76 -4.18 11.93
N SER A 118 -11.87 -3.25 12.88
CA SER A 118 -12.33 -1.86 12.64
C SER A 118 -11.37 -0.86 13.26
N GLY A 119 -11.42 0.38 12.75
CA GLY A 119 -10.61 1.49 13.20
C GLY A 119 -9.77 2.12 12.10
N ILE A 120 -9.09 3.19 12.47
CA ILE A 120 -8.28 4.00 11.53
C ILE A 120 -6.80 3.71 11.77
N VAL A 121 -6.10 3.32 10.70
CA VAL A 121 -4.65 3.11 10.70
C VAL A 121 -3.99 4.12 9.78
N GLY A 122 -2.95 4.78 10.25
CA GLY A 122 -2.04 5.55 9.42
C GLY A 122 -0.75 4.80 9.17
N GLY A 123 -0.04 5.15 8.09
CA GLY A 123 1.24 4.52 7.82
C GLY A 123 1.98 5.08 6.63
N ARG A 124 3.21 4.61 6.53
CA ARG A 124 4.09 4.81 5.40
C ARG A 124 4.70 3.49 5.00
N ALA A 125 4.91 3.30 3.72
CA ALA A 125 5.55 2.11 3.19
C ALA A 125 6.56 2.47 2.09
N HIS A 126 7.64 1.73 2.05
CA HIS A 126 8.54 1.68 0.92
C HIS A 126 8.28 0.37 0.16
N ILE A 127 8.03 0.48 -1.13
CA ILE A 127 7.81 -0.67 -2.01
C ILE A 127 9.01 -0.77 -2.95
N GLY A 128 9.79 -1.82 -2.78
CA GLY A 128 10.93 -2.17 -3.61
C GLY A 128 10.73 -3.51 -4.33
N GLY A 129 11.81 -4.05 -4.90
CA GLY A 129 11.77 -5.31 -5.65
C GLY A 129 11.19 -5.13 -7.04
N THR A 130 10.46 -6.13 -7.54
CA THR A 130 9.86 -6.10 -8.87
C THR A 130 8.33 -6.18 -8.79
N THR A 131 7.65 -5.97 -9.93
CA THR A 131 6.18 -6.13 -9.99
C THR A 131 5.73 -7.56 -9.78
N VAL A 132 6.61 -8.54 -10.00
CA VAL A 132 6.35 -9.98 -9.79
C VAL A 132 6.69 -10.40 -8.35
N ALA A 133 7.77 -9.87 -7.80
CA ALA A 133 8.26 -10.15 -6.44
C ALA A 133 8.46 -8.83 -5.66
N PRO A 134 7.39 -8.16 -5.24
CA PRO A 134 7.49 -6.92 -4.51
C PRO A 134 7.92 -7.18 -3.05
N ARG A 135 8.75 -6.28 -2.52
CA ARG A 135 9.06 -6.15 -1.12
C ARG A 135 8.44 -4.87 -0.57
N VAL A 136 7.79 -4.97 0.58
CA VAL A 136 7.18 -3.82 1.26
C VAL A 136 7.73 -3.71 2.67
N ASP A 137 8.36 -2.59 2.98
CA ASP A 137 8.77 -2.22 4.33
C ASP A 137 7.83 -1.11 4.82
N ALA A 138 6.99 -1.40 5.81
CA ALA A 138 5.93 -0.51 6.28
C ALA A 138 6.04 -0.20 7.77
N THR A 139 5.80 1.06 8.13
CA THR A 139 5.54 1.50 9.52
C THR A 139 4.07 1.87 9.63
N ILE A 140 3.37 1.31 10.61
CA ILE A 140 1.96 1.55 10.85
C ILE A 140 1.72 2.09 12.26
N ALA A 141 0.66 2.89 12.43
CA ALA A 141 0.20 3.38 13.72
C ALA A 141 -1.32 3.59 13.73
N SER A 142 -1.93 3.37 14.89
CA SER A 142 -3.35 3.65 15.15
C SER A 142 -3.54 4.09 16.61
N ASP A 143 -4.47 5.01 16.82
CA ASP A 143 -4.94 5.43 18.13
C ASP A 143 -6.32 4.83 18.48
N GLY A 144 -6.60 3.64 17.97
CA GLY A 144 -7.81 2.87 18.26
C GLY A 144 -8.14 1.86 17.19
N ILE A 145 -8.11 0.58 17.55
CA ILE A 145 -8.52 -0.54 16.71
C ILE A 145 -9.44 -1.44 17.53
N SER A 146 -10.47 -1.98 16.92
CA SER A 146 -11.24 -3.07 17.47
C SER A 146 -11.05 -4.33 16.64
N TYR A 147 -10.91 -5.47 17.29
CA TYR A 147 -10.84 -6.78 16.65
C TYR A 147 -11.79 -7.73 17.37
N ASN A 148 -12.82 -8.19 16.68
CA ASN A 148 -13.85 -9.09 17.25
C ASN A 148 -14.40 -8.59 18.60
N GLY A 149 -14.65 -7.27 18.73
CA GLY A 149 -15.15 -6.65 19.96
C GLY A 149 -14.09 -6.32 21.02
N TYR A 150 -12.83 -6.72 20.84
CA TYR A 150 -11.73 -6.32 21.70
C TYR A 150 -11.13 -5.00 21.22
N TYR A 151 -11.06 -4.03 22.13
CA TYR A 151 -10.53 -2.69 21.81
C TYR A 151 -9.05 -2.59 22.19
N ILE A 152 -8.26 -2.07 21.25
CA ILE A 152 -6.83 -1.76 21.40
C ILE A 152 -6.69 -0.25 21.32
N ASP A 153 -6.23 0.39 22.41
CA ASP A 153 -6.12 1.85 22.49
C ASP A 153 -5.07 2.41 21.53
N ARG A 154 -3.96 1.70 21.37
CA ARG A 154 -2.88 2.09 20.47
C ARG A 154 -2.21 0.87 19.85
N LEU A 155 -1.91 0.98 18.58
CA LEU A 155 -1.06 0.06 17.85
C LEU A 155 0.02 0.84 17.12
N GLN A 156 1.27 0.37 17.18
CA GLN A 156 2.33 0.85 16.31
C GLN A 156 3.34 -0.25 16.03
N GLY A 157 3.98 -0.22 14.86
CA GLY A 157 5.05 -1.17 14.56
C GLY A 157 5.49 -1.15 13.11
N ASP A 158 6.52 -1.94 12.87
CA ASP A 158 7.09 -2.14 11.54
C ASP A 158 6.71 -3.53 11.02
N ILE A 159 6.32 -3.58 9.75
CA ILE A 159 5.91 -4.78 9.05
C ILE A 159 6.71 -4.87 7.75
N VAL A 160 7.25 -6.04 7.49
CA VAL A 160 7.93 -6.36 6.22
C VAL A 160 7.15 -7.45 5.51
N TYR A 161 6.74 -7.18 4.27
CA TYR A 161 6.28 -8.20 3.33
C TYR A 161 7.37 -8.48 2.31
N ASP A 162 7.69 -9.73 2.09
CA ASP A 162 8.68 -10.17 1.12
C ASP A 162 8.30 -11.56 0.59
N ASN A 163 7.94 -11.62 -0.69
CA ASN A 163 7.64 -12.85 -1.41
C ASN A 163 6.69 -13.81 -0.64
N GLY A 164 5.52 -13.32 -0.25
CA GLY A 164 4.50 -14.11 0.46
C GLY A 164 4.74 -14.27 1.96
N LEU A 165 5.84 -13.76 2.50
CA LEU A 165 6.14 -13.78 3.92
C LEU A 165 5.93 -12.38 4.54
N VAL A 166 5.03 -12.29 5.51
CA VAL A 166 4.85 -11.10 6.37
C VAL A 166 5.63 -11.30 7.66
N ARG A 167 6.44 -10.33 8.06
CA ARG A 167 7.24 -10.36 9.29
C ARG A 167 7.10 -9.08 10.08
N THR A 168 7.19 -9.22 11.40
CA THR A 168 7.41 -8.09 12.31
C THR A 168 8.35 -8.49 13.43
N ASP A 169 9.21 -7.56 13.84
CA ASP A 169 10.06 -7.71 15.03
C ASP A 169 9.57 -6.87 16.22
N ASP A 170 8.72 -5.88 15.99
CA ASP A 170 8.29 -4.93 17.01
C ASP A 170 6.93 -4.29 16.68
N VAL A 171 5.85 -5.06 16.80
CA VAL A 171 4.50 -4.47 16.89
C VAL A 171 4.12 -4.34 18.35
N ARG A 172 3.77 -3.13 18.76
CA ARG A 172 3.36 -2.78 20.13
C ARG A 172 1.89 -2.44 20.17
N LEU A 173 1.22 -2.99 21.15
CA LEU A 173 -0.19 -2.77 21.44
C LEU A 173 -0.32 -2.20 22.86
N SER A 174 -1.28 -1.31 23.08
CA SER A 174 -1.66 -0.84 24.42
C SER A 174 -3.16 -1.05 24.61
N VAL A 175 -3.55 -1.53 25.80
CA VAL A 175 -4.94 -1.75 26.22
C VAL A 175 -5.06 -1.32 27.68
N GLY A 176 -5.69 -0.15 27.94
CA GLY A 176 -5.70 0.48 29.26
C GLY A 176 -4.28 0.75 29.74
N GLU A 177 -3.95 0.25 30.95
CA GLU A 177 -2.59 0.35 31.52
C GLU A 177 -1.66 -0.78 31.07
N GLY A 178 -2.18 -1.73 30.30
CA GLY A 178 -1.43 -2.88 29.81
C GLY A 178 -0.81 -2.68 28.45
N SER A 179 0.16 -3.52 28.13
CA SER A 179 0.80 -3.52 26.83
C SER A 179 1.17 -4.94 26.38
N ALA A 180 1.27 -5.09 25.07
CA ALA A 180 1.82 -6.29 24.46
C ALA A 180 2.81 -5.91 23.35
N LYS A 181 3.86 -6.72 23.22
CA LYS A 181 4.82 -6.65 22.12
C LYS A 181 4.75 -7.95 21.35
N VAL A 182 4.58 -7.82 20.03
CA VAL A 182 4.49 -8.96 19.11
C VAL A 182 5.71 -8.98 18.20
N LYS A 183 6.32 -10.15 18.10
CA LYS A 183 7.31 -10.50 17.09
C LYS A 183 6.83 -11.77 16.42
N GLY A 184 6.89 -11.83 15.08
CA GLY A 184 6.43 -13.03 14.38
C GLY A 184 6.50 -12.94 12.88
N GLN A 185 6.07 -14.02 12.27
CA GLN A 185 5.97 -14.17 10.82
C GLN A 185 4.69 -14.91 10.44
N TYR A 186 4.20 -14.65 9.24
CA TYR A 186 3.02 -15.24 8.64
C TYR A 186 3.27 -15.52 7.17
N VAL A 187 3.02 -16.74 6.73
CA VAL A 187 3.12 -17.17 5.33
C VAL A 187 1.76 -17.03 4.67
N VAL A 188 1.63 -16.13 3.71
CA VAL A 188 0.34 -15.75 3.09
C VAL A 188 -0.33 -16.93 2.39
N ASP A 189 0.44 -17.75 1.67
CA ASP A 189 -0.10 -18.84 0.85
C ASP A 189 -0.60 -20.03 1.66
N THR A 190 0.07 -20.36 2.76
CA THR A 190 -0.29 -21.53 3.59
C THR A 190 -1.09 -21.17 4.84
N GLY A 191 -1.07 -19.89 5.26
CA GLY A 191 -1.64 -19.44 6.51
C GLY A 191 -0.82 -19.82 7.75
N ASP A 192 0.36 -20.40 7.57
CA ASP A 192 1.24 -20.76 8.69
C ASP A 192 1.77 -19.51 9.39
N PHE A 193 1.84 -19.54 10.71
CA PHE A 193 2.40 -18.45 11.49
C PHE A 193 3.25 -18.96 12.66
N ASP A 194 4.21 -18.14 13.03
CA ASP A 194 5.01 -18.28 14.24
C ASP A 194 5.09 -16.91 14.91
N ALA A 195 4.69 -16.82 16.19
CA ALA A 195 4.66 -15.55 16.90
C ALA A 195 5.02 -15.68 18.37
N THR A 196 5.79 -14.71 18.85
CA THR A 196 6.08 -14.53 20.27
C THR A 196 5.39 -13.26 20.74
N ILE A 197 4.56 -13.36 21.78
CA ILE A 197 3.85 -12.25 22.37
C ILE A 197 4.36 -12.06 23.81
N LYS A 198 4.90 -10.87 24.12
CA LYS A 198 5.27 -10.47 25.47
C LYS A 198 4.21 -9.51 26.01
N ILE A 199 3.60 -9.89 27.12
CA ILE A 199 2.48 -9.16 27.74
C ILE A 199 2.93 -8.58 29.06
N GLN A 200 2.51 -7.35 29.36
CA GLN A 200 2.71 -6.67 30.63
C GLN A 200 1.42 -5.97 31.08
N ASN A 201 0.99 -6.24 32.30
CA ASN A 201 -0.13 -5.57 32.98
C ASN A 201 -1.47 -5.53 32.21
N LEU A 202 -1.73 -6.51 31.33
CA LEU A 202 -3.02 -6.56 30.63
C LEU A 202 -4.14 -6.91 31.63
N PRO A 203 -5.24 -6.15 31.66
CA PRO A 203 -6.38 -6.44 32.52
C PRO A 203 -7.10 -7.71 32.03
N LEU A 204 -7.07 -8.77 32.83
CA LEU A 204 -7.66 -10.06 32.46
C LEU A 204 -9.17 -9.97 32.20
N GLY A 205 -9.90 -9.08 32.86
CA GLY A 205 -11.32 -8.85 32.65
C GLY A 205 -11.72 -8.39 31.25
N THR A 206 -10.77 -7.90 30.46
CA THR A 206 -11.01 -7.47 29.06
C THR A 206 -11.17 -8.67 28.12
N PHE A 207 -10.60 -9.82 28.46
CA PHE A 207 -10.56 -11.02 27.62
C PHE A 207 -11.52 -12.13 28.07
N THR A 208 -12.19 -11.97 29.20
CA THR A 208 -13.03 -13.05 29.79
C THR A 208 -14.53 -12.86 29.57
N LYS A 209 -14.97 -11.80 28.86
CA LYS A 209 -16.41 -11.54 28.66
C LYS A 209 -17.14 -12.63 27.85
N ASP A 210 -16.44 -13.41 27.06
CA ASP A 210 -17.04 -14.44 26.18
C ASP A 210 -16.65 -15.88 26.57
N MET A 211 -16.09 -16.09 27.77
CA MET A 211 -15.70 -17.44 28.25
C MET A 211 -16.63 -18.02 29.29
N ILE A 212 -17.81 -17.43 29.51
CA ILE A 212 -18.83 -17.95 30.45
C ILE A 212 -20.14 -18.17 29.73
#